data_5649b7c5bf64fbf567004a281a315d99
#
_entry.id   5649b7c5bf64fbf567004a281a315d99
#
_cell.length_a   1.000
_cell.length_b   1.000
_cell.length_c   1.000
_cell.angle_alpha   90.00
_cell.angle_beta   90.00
_cell.angle_gamma   90.00
#
_symmetry.space_group_name_H-M   'P 1'
#
loop_
_entity.id
_entity.type
_entity.pdbx_description
1 polymer ?
#
loop_
_entity_poly.entity_id
_entity_poly.type
_entity_poly.pdbx_seq_one_letter_code
_entity_poly.pdbx_strand_id
1 'polypeptide(L)'
;MSIKVLIPTPLRPYAGKQDVVSIDGATVGELLSNLTGQYTELRKHLYTDEGRLRSFVNVYVNDDDIRYLEREETVVKSGDTVSIVPSVAGGTGSAVVESRTTPELSNEEVQRYSRHLIMPEVGMDGQRKLKSARVLCIGAGGLGSPAAMYLAAAGVGQLGIVDFDVVDYSNLQRQILHGTPDVGRSKLQSAKDRLRAINPGVHVETYETALSSENALQLLEPYDVVVDGTDNFPTRYLVNDACVLLGKPNAYGSIFRFEGQASVFALKGGPCYRCLYPEPPPPGLVPSCAEGGVLGVLPGIIGTIQATEAIKILIGVGEPLVGRFLIFDALRMRFRELKLRRDVDCPVCGDQPTVRELVDYEQFCGVTTTPQAVVSIKEASVESLKRRLDAGDDFLLLDVREPQEYQICAIPGSTLIPLGDLPSRLVELEGEREIVVHCKSGVRSAKAVKLLQEAGFADAANLKGGILAWIEHVNPSLPKY
;
A
#
# COMPACT_ATOMS: atom_id res chain seq x y z
N MET A 1 35.27 0.79 5.42
CA MET A 1 35.03 0.26 4.05
C MET A 1 33.70 0.83 3.60
N SER A 2 33.67 1.49 2.43
CA SER A 2 32.45 2.19 1.99
C SER A 2 31.53 1.23 1.23
N ILE A 3 30.32 1.06 1.72
CA ILE A 3 29.27 0.16 1.22
C ILE A 3 28.11 0.99 0.72
N LYS A 4 27.50 0.58 -0.39
CA LYS A 4 26.28 1.23 -0.92
C LYS A 4 25.07 0.79 -0.11
N VAL A 5 24.35 1.75 0.45
CA VAL A 5 23.06 1.53 1.13
C VAL A 5 21.94 2.12 0.28
N LEU A 6 21.00 1.27 -0.15
CA LEU A 6 19.83 1.69 -0.91
C LEU A 6 18.73 2.17 0.04
N ILE A 7 18.33 3.42 -0.14
CA ILE A 7 17.29 4.07 0.66
C ILE A 7 15.96 4.01 -0.10
N PRO A 8 14.96 3.29 0.43
CA PRO A 8 13.65 3.17 -0.22
C PRO A 8 12.91 4.52 -0.23
N THR A 9 12.02 4.68 -1.20
CA THR A 9 11.30 5.95 -1.45
C THR A 9 10.68 6.58 -0.20
N PRO A 10 10.03 5.83 0.72
CA PRO A 10 9.46 6.41 1.93
C PRO A 10 10.48 7.02 2.88
N LEU A 11 11.72 6.56 2.85
CA LEU A 11 12.79 6.99 3.77
C LEU A 11 13.74 8.05 3.18
N ARG A 12 13.68 8.30 1.87
CA ARG A 12 14.54 9.30 1.19
C ARG A 12 14.43 10.71 1.76
N PRO A 13 13.25 11.22 2.18
CA PRO A 13 13.16 12.53 2.82
C PRO A 13 14.08 12.69 4.04
N TYR A 14 14.29 11.61 4.78
CA TYR A 14 15.12 11.57 5.99
C TYR A 14 16.59 11.22 5.73
N ALA A 15 16.97 10.99 4.48
CA ALA A 15 18.34 10.67 4.04
C ALA A 15 18.87 11.70 3.02
N GLY A 16 18.56 12.98 3.21
CA GLY A 16 18.98 14.06 2.30
C GLY A 16 18.41 13.93 0.87
N LYS A 17 17.23 13.29 0.72
CA LYS A 17 16.56 12.97 -0.56
C LYS A 17 17.37 12.04 -1.46
N GLN A 18 18.40 11.38 -0.92
CA GLN A 18 19.23 10.43 -1.65
C GLN A 18 18.57 9.05 -1.68
N ASP A 19 18.76 8.33 -2.77
CA ASP A 19 18.28 6.97 -2.96
C ASP A 19 19.38 5.93 -2.74
N VAL A 20 20.64 6.35 -2.83
CA VAL A 20 21.82 5.56 -2.52
C VAL A 20 22.79 6.44 -1.73
N VAL A 21 23.20 5.94 -0.59
CA VAL A 21 24.25 6.58 0.22
C VAL A 21 25.42 5.62 0.38
N SER A 22 26.62 6.16 0.49
CA SER A 22 27.84 5.39 0.76
C SER A 22 28.19 5.51 2.22
N ILE A 23 28.15 4.42 2.96
CA ILE A 23 28.37 4.37 4.41
C ILE A 23 29.51 3.41 4.72
N ASP A 24 30.39 3.78 5.63
CA ASP A 24 31.45 2.90 6.12
C ASP A 24 30.93 1.94 7.18
N GLY A 25 31.44 0.71 7.17
CA GLY A 25 31.16 -0.32 8.15
C GLY A 25 31.69 -1.69 7.73
N ALA A 26 31.92 -2.56 8.68
CA ALA A 26 32.34 -3.94 8.46
C ALA A 26 31.19 -4.94 8.64
N THR A 27 30.15 -4.55 9.39
CA THR A 27 28.92 -5.33 9.58
C THR A 27 27.69 -4.50 9.24
N VAL A 28 26.55 -5.16 9.06
CA VAL A 28 25.27 -4.48 8.84
C VAL A 28 24.91 -3.55 10.00
N GLY A 29 25.17 -3.98 11.25
CA GLY A 29 24.91 -3.17 12.45
C GLY A 29 25.75 -1.90 12.48
N GLU A 30 27.05 -2.00 12.15
CA GLU A 30 27.92 -0.79 12.02
C GLU A 30 27.42 0.14 10.92
N LEU A 31 27.04 -0.41 9.75
CA LEU A 31 26.50 0.38 8.65
C LEU A 31 25.23 1.15 9.04
N LEU A 32 24.27 0.47 9.67
CA LEU A 32 23.00 1.08 10.10
C LEU A 32 23.23 2.10 11.21
N SER A 33 24.17 1.83 12.13
CA SER A 33 24.57 2.79 13.19
C SER A 33 25.18 4.05 12.59
N ASN A 34 26.12 3.90 11.66
CA ASN A 34 26.77 5.03 10.97
C ASN A 34 25.78 5.78 10.07
N LEU A 35 24.88 5.06 9.39
CA LEU A 35 23.80 5.65 8.60
C LEU A 35 22.89 6.53 9.48
N THR A 36 22.44 6.01 10.63
CA THR A 36 21.56 6.76 11.55
C THR A 36 22.32 7.83 12.33
N GLY A 37 23.63 7.73 12.47
CA GLY A 37 24.49 8.79 12.99
C GLY A 37 24.63 9.97 12.01
N GLN A 38 24.75 9.68 10.72
CA GLN A 38 24.82 10.69 9.65
C GLN A 38 23.44 11.31 9.34
N TYR A 39 22.37 10.52 9.40
CA TYR A 39 21.01 10.92 9.12
C TYR A 39 20.13 10.60 10.34
N THR A 40 20.18 11.45 11.34
CA THR A 40 19.59 11.20 12.67
C THR A 40 18.08 10.95 12.62
N GLU A 41 17.37 11.59 11.70
CA GLU A 41 15.94 11.41 11.49
C GLU A 41 15.56 9.99 11.02
N LEU A 42 16.48 9.24 10.39
CA LEU A 42 16.24 7.84 10.01
C LEU A 42 16.08 6.92 11.22
N ARG A 43 16.70 7.26 12.36
CA ARG A 43 16.75 6.39 13.52
C ARG A 43 15.36 5.98 14.01
N LYS A 44 14.43 6.92 14.09
CA LYS A 44 13.03 6.67 14.50
C LYS A 44 12.25 5.76 13.55
N HIS A 45 12.68 5.66 12.29
CA HIS A 45 12.05 4.81 11.27
C HIS A 45 12.66 3.42 11.20
N LEU A 46 13.91 3.26 11.60
CA LEU A 46 14.61 1.99 11.55
C LEU A 46 14.63 1.26 12.89
N TYR A 47 14.72 1.99 14.00
CA TYR A 47 14.88 1.41 15.33
C TYR A 47 13.72 1.73 16.27
N THR A 48 13.48 0.84 17.24
CA THR A 48 12.61 1.09 18.40
C THR A 48 13.34 2.00 19.40
N ASP A 49 12.63 2.49 20.41
CA ASP A 49 13.21 3.32 21.47
C ASP A 49 14.24 2.53 22.31
N GLU A 50 14.10 1.19 22.39
CA GLU A 50 15.05 0.28 23.02
C GLU A 50 16.28 -0.03 22.12
N GLY A 51 16.36 0.56 20.93
CA GLY A 51 17.49 0.41 20.01
C GLY A 51 17.50 -0.90 19.21
N ARG A 52 16.35 -1.61 19.10
CA ARG A 52 16.21 -2.80 18.25
C ARG A 52 15.71 -2.40 16.87
N LEU A 53 16.19 -3.08 15.82
CA LEU A 53 15.64 -2.91 14.47
C LEU A 53 14.13 -3.25 14.49
N ARG A 54 13.32 -2.38 13.87
CA ARG A 54 11.87 -2.55 13.84
C ARG A 54 11.49 -3.77 13.00
N SER A 55 10.51 -4.55 13.46
CA SER A 55 10.04 -5.79 12.83
C SER A 55 9.46 -5.61 11.42
N PHE A 56 9.01 -4.39 11.09
CA PHE A 56 8.51 -4.02 9.76
C PHE A 56 9.58 -3.38 8.85
N VAL A 57 10.86 -3.41 9.25
CA VAL A 57 12.01 -3.01 8.45
C VAL A 57 12.86 -4.23 8.17
N ASN A 58 12.95 -4.59 6.90
CA ASN A 58 13.80 -5.69 6.46
C ASN A 58 15.08 -5.13 5.85
N VAL A 59 16.21 -5.77 6.13
CA VAL A 59 17.52 -5.40 5.60
C VAL A 59 18.09 -6.57 4.83
N TYR A 60 18.59 -6.30 3.64
CA TYR A 60 19.16 -7.30 2.74
C TYR A 60 20.62 -6.95 2.45
N VAL A 61 21.47 -7.94 2.45
CA VAL A 61 22.84 -7.83 1.89
C VAL A 61 22.79 -8.51 0.51
N ASN A 62 22.98 -7.70 -0.54
CA ASN A 62 22.69 -8.07 -1.92
C ASN A 62 21.21 -8.50 -2.06
N ASP A 63 20.93 -9.82 -2.18
CA ASP A 63 19.58 -10.35 -2.35
C ASP A 63 19.15 -11.24 -1.17
N ASP A 64 19.99 -11.40 -0.15
CA ASP A 64 19.71 -12.24 1.02
C ASP A 64 19.32 -11.39 2.24
N ASP A 65 18.21 -11.75 2.87
CA ASP A 65 17.69 -11.12 4.08
C ASP A 65 18.60 -11.45 5.29
N ILE A 66 19.01 -10.43 6.04
CA ILE A 66 19.92 -10.60 7.18
C ILE A 66 19.34 -11.48 8.29
N ARG A 67 18.02 -11.65 8.37
CA ARG A 67 17.36 -12.56 9.34
C ARG A 67 17.78 -14.02 9.15
N TYR A 68 18.17 -14.40 7.93
CA TYR A 68 18.65 -15.73 7.56
C TYR A 68 20.19 -15.81 7.41
N LEU A 69 20.88 -14.73 7.78
CA LEU A 69 22.32 -14.65 7.92
C LEU A 69 22.66 -14.46 9.41
N GLU A 70 23.66 -13.62 9.73
CA GLU A 70 24.07 -13.35 11.11
C GLU A 70 23.40 -12.06 11.65
N ARG A 71 22.24 -11.68 11.13
CA ARG A 71 21.49 -10.47 11.49
C ARG A 71 22.38 -9.21 11.40
N GLU A 72 22.39 -8.35 12.41
CA GLU A 72 23.21 -7.13 12.43
C GLU A 72 24.72 -7.43 12.47
N GLU A 73 25.14 -8.64 12.89
CA GLU A 73 26.54 -9.10 12.85
C GLU A 73 26.96 -9.59 11.45
N THR A 74 26.06 -9.63 10.47
CA THR A 74 26.37 -10.03 9.10
C THR A 74 27.49 -9.16 8.53
N VAL A 75 28.62 -9.80 8.17
CA VAL A 75 29.78 -9.13 7.60
C VAL A 75 29.48 -8.68 6.17
N VAL A 76 29.85 -7.43 5.86
CA VAL A 76 29.74 -6.85 4.51
C VAL A 76 31.12 -6.65 3.88
N LYS A 77 31.19 -6.83 2.56
CA LYS A 77 32.44 -6.78 1.78
C LYS A 77 32.39 -5.65 0.74
N SER A 78 33.55 -5.23 0.29
CA SER A 78 33.64 -4.26 -0.82
C SER A 78 32.89 -4.78 -2.06
N GLY A 79 31.96 -4.00 -2.58
CA GLY A 79 31.10 -4.35 -3.69
C GLY A 79 29.72 -4.83 -3.29
N ASP A 80 29.48 -5.15 -2.01
CA ASP A 80 28.15 -5.47 -1.51
C ASP A 80 27.23 -4.24 -1.53
N THR A 81 25.94 -4.52 -1.63
CA THR A 81 24.87 -3.54 -1.54
C THR A 81 23.94 -3.90 -0.40
N VAL A 82 23.75 -2.99 0.55
CA VAL A 82 22.76 -3.16 1.62
C VAL A 82 21.47 -2.45 1.21
N SER A 83 20.33 -3.12 1.39
CA SER A 83 19.01 -2.58 1.05
C SER A 83 18.09 -2.57 2.24
N ILE A 84 17.48 -1.42 2.49
CA ILE A 84 16.45 -1.25 3.51
C ILE A 84 15.09 -1.35 2.82
N VAL A 85 14.23 -2.27 3.27
CA VAL A 85 12.90 -2.51 2.71
C VAL A 85 11.87 -2.38 3.83
N PRO A 86 11.22 -1.21 3.96
CA PRO A 86 10.13 -1.04 4.92
C PRO A 86 8.87 -1.71 4.41
N SER A 87 7.97 -2.03 5.33
CA SER A 87 6.63 -2.53 5.00
C SER A 87 5.89 -1.53 4.11
N VAL A 88 5.47 -2.01 2.95
CA VAL A 88 4.48 -1.37 2.09
C VAL A 88 3.40 -2.43 1.91
N ALA A 89 2.20 -2.17 2.39
CA ALA A 89 1.14 -3.13 2.65
C ALA A 89 0.86 -4.19 1.56
N GLY A 90 0.81 -5.49 1.86
CA GLY A 90 0.36 -6.59 1.00
C GLY A 90 0.85 -8.01 1.23
N GLY A 91 0.05 -8.95 1.11
CA GLY A 91 -0.19 -10.26 1.56
C GLY A 91 0.02 -11.53 0.72
N THR A 92 -0.43 -12.72 1.14
CA THR A 92 0.07 -14.02 0.69
C THR A 92 -0.89 -15.19 0.78
N GLY A 93 -0.63 -16.34 0.14
CA GLY A 93 -1.18 -17.67 0.41
C GLY A 93 -1.12 -18.71 -0.70
N SER A 94 -1.42 -20.00 -0.50
CA SER A 94 -1.26 -21.10 -1.48
C SER A 94 -2.52 -21.94 -1.70
N ALA A 95 -2.86 -22.35 -2.95
CA ALA A 95 -3.97 -23.24 -3.24
C ALA A 95 -3.59 -24.44 -4.13
N VAL A 96 -4.30 -25.54 -3.91
CA VAL A 96 -4.48 -26.63 -4.87
C VAL A 96 -5.78 -26.36 -5.62
N VAL A 97 -5.72 -26.19 -6.94
CA VAL A 97 -6.90 -26.11 -7.77
C VAL A 97 -7.51 -27.50 -7.86
N GLU A 98 -8.72 -27.69 -7.32
CA GLU A 98 -9.48 -28.93 -7.50
C GLU A 98 -9.76 -29.17 -9.00
N SER A 99 -9.68 -30.43 -9.45
CA SER A 99 -9.93 -30.81 -10.83
C SER A 99 -11.40 -30.61 -11.20
N ARG A 100 -11.73 -29.44 -11.74
CA ARG A 100 -13.03 -29.21 -12.40
C ARG A 100 -12.99 -29.75 -13.82
N THR A 101 -14.14 -30.20 -14.33
CA THR A 101 -14.28 -30.53 -15.75
C THR A 101 -13.92 -29.30 -16.59
N THR A 102 -12.87 -29.39 -17.40
CA THR A 102 -12.43 -28.29 -18.26
C THR A 102 -13.42 -28.09 -19.42
N PRO A 103 -14.08 -26.94 -19.54
CA PRO A 103 -15.09 -26.71 -20.57
C PRO A 103 -14.45 -26.56 -21.95
N GLU A 104 -15.14 -27.05 -22.98
CA GLU A 104 -14.71 -26.84 -24.36
C GLU A 104 -14.79 -25.36 -24.77
N LEU A 105 -13.90 -24.94 -25.69
CA LEU A 105 -13.92 -23.61 -26.25
C LEU A 105 -14.87 -23.56 -27.47
N SER A 106 -15.70 -22.53 -27.54
CA SER A 106 -16.48 -22.24 -28.75
C SER A 106 -15.57 -21.74 -29.88
N ASN A 107 -16.09 -21.74 -31.13
CA ASN A 107 -15.35 -21.19 -32.27
C ASN A 107 -15.01 -19.70 -32.08
N GLU A 108 -15.90 -18.94 -31.46
CA GLU A 108 -15.66 -17.52 -31.14
C GLU A 108 -14.54 -17.36 -30.13
N GLU A 109 -14.51 -18.22 -29.11
CA GLU A 109 -13.43 -18.22 -28.11
C GLU A 109 -12.09 -18.66 -28.73
N VAL A 110 -12.10 -19.67 -29.60
CA VAL A 110 -10.90 -20.07 -30.36
C VAL A 110 -10.38 -18.88 -31.20
N GLN A 111 -11.25 -18.14 -31.86
CA GLN A 111 -10.86 -16.95 -32.60
C GLN A 111 -10.33 -15.85 -31.66
N ARG A 112 -11.02 -15.57 -30.56
CA ARG A 112 -10.63 -14.55 -29.58
C ARG A 112 -9.27 -14.84 -28.96
N TYR A 113 -9.04 -16.07 -28.54
CA TYR A 113 -7.82 -16.47 -27.85
C TYR A 113 -6.76 -17.08 -28.77
N SER A 114 -6.88 -16.93 -30.08
CA SER A 114 -5.97 -17.53 -31.06
C SER A 114 -4.49 -17.26 -30.78
N ARG A 115 -4.16 -16.07 -30.23
CA ARG A 115 -2.78 -15.71 -29.87
C ARG A 115 -2.25 -16.47 -28.64
N HIS A 116 -3.13 -16.85 -27.72
CA HIS A 116 -2.80 -17.75 -26.61
C HIS A 116 -2.66 -19.20 -27.11
N LEU A 117 -3.58 -19.62 -27.98
CA LEU A 117 -3.67 -21.02 -28.41
C LEU A 117 -2.45 -21.50 -29.22
N ILE A 118 -1.77 -20.58 -29.92
CA ILE A 118 -0.55 -20.90 -30.67
C ILE A 118 0.72 -20.93 -29.82
N MET A 119 0.65 -20.49 -28.55
CA MET A 119 1.78 -20.58 -27.62
C MET A 119 1.82 -21.98 -26.99
N PRO A 120 2.94 -22.74 -27.13
CA PRO A 120 3.03 -24.11 -26.58
C PRO A 120 2.76 -24.16 -25.09
N GLU A 121 3.12 -23.12 -24.34
CA GLU A 121 2.95 -23.02 -22.89
C GLU A 121 1.50 -22.86 -22.48
N VAL A 122 0.64 -22.33 -23.34
CA VAL A 122 -0.80 -22.13 -23.09
C VAL A 122 -1.63 -23.18 -23.81
N GLY A 123 -1.65 -23.14 -25.14
CA GLY A 123 -2.38 -24.08 -25.99
C GLY A 123 -3.88 -24.12 -25.67
N MET A 124 -4.52 -25.16 -26.20
CA MET A 124 -5.95 -25.43 -25.91
C MET A 124 -6.20 -25.74 -24.42
N ASP A 125 -5.30 -26.53 -23.82
CA ASP A 125 -5.46 -26.97 -22.44
C ASP A 125 -5.29 -25.85 -21.43
N GLY A 126 -4.31 -24.97 -21.62
CA GLY A 126 -4.13 -23.78 -20.78
C GLY A 126 -5.33 -22.83 -20.88
N GLN A 127 -5.86 -22.63 -22.09
CA GLN A 127 -7.03 -21.75 -22.27
C GLN A 127 -8.31 -22.36 -21.66
N ARG A 128 -8.47 -23.69 -21.71
CA ARG A 128 -9.58 -24.39 -21.02
C ARG A 128 -9.46 -24.26 -19.50
N LYS A 129 -8.23 -24.36 -18.96
CA LYS A 129 -7.97 -24.11 -17.54
C LYS A 129 -8.36 -22.67 -17.15
N LEU A 130 -7.97 -21.65 -17.94
CA LEU A 130 -8.39 -20.27 -17.71
C LEU A 130 -9.91 -20.13 -17.72
N LYS A 131 -10.59 -20.74 -18.71
CA LYS A 131 -12.06 -20.72 -18.81
C LYS A 131 -12.76 -21.37 -17.61
N SER A 132 -12.15 -22.37 -16.97
CA SER A 132 -12.70 -23.00 -15.78
C SER A 132 -12.33 -22.29 -14.48
N ALA A 133 -11.35 -21.40 -14.52
CA ALA A 133 -10.76 -20.76 -13.36
C ALA A 133 -11.64 -19.63 -12.80
N ARG A 134 -11.46 -19.38 -11.49
CA ARG A 134 -12.12 -18.30 -10.75
C ARG A 134 -11.08 -17.48 -10.03
N VAL A 135 -11.07 -16.17 -10.25
CA VAL A 135 -10.15 -15.23 -9.62
C VAL A 135 -10.93 -14.18 -8.85
N LEU A 136 -10.53 -13.92 -7.61
CA LEU A 136 -11.09 -12.85 -6.79
C LEU A 136 -10.13 -11.67 -6.77
N CYS A 137 -10.59 -10.50 -7.20
CA CYS A 137 -9.89 -9.23 -7.06
C CYS A 137 -10.40 -8.50 -5.81
N ILE A 138 -9.51 -8.25 -4.85
CA ILE A 138 -9.83 -7.41 -3.69
C ILE A 138 -9.53 -5.97 -4.07
N GLY A 139 -10.58 -5.20 -4.31
CA GLY A 139 -10.53 -3.82 -4.78
C GLY A 139 -10.60 -3.67 -6.30
N ALA A 140 -11.43 -2.73 -6.75
CA ALA A 140 -11.52 -2.23 -8.14
C ALA A 140 -10.72 -0.93 -8.33
N GLY A 141 -9.72 -0.71 -7.47
CA GLY A 141 -8.88 0.47 -7.43
C GLY A 141 -7.74 0.45 -8.46
N GLY A 142 -6.62 1.10 -8.10
CA GLY A 142 -5.47 1.25 -9.01
C GLY A 142 -4.87 -0.08 -9.48
N LEU A 143 -4.60 -1.01 -8.57
CA LEU A 143 -4.03 -2.33 -8.87
C LEU A 143 -5.08 -3.28 -9.47
N GLY A 144 -6.28 -3.31 -8.88
CA GLY A 144 -7.38 -4.18 -9.34
C GLY A 144 -7.85 -3.83 -10.76
N SER A 145 -7.82 -2.57 -11.15
CA SER A 145 -8.23 -2.13 -12.49
C SER A 145 -7.49 -2.85 -13.63
N PRO A 146 -6.18 -2.73 -13.78
CA PRO A 146 -5.44 -3.41 -14.82
C PRO A 146 -5.48 -4.93 -14.66
N ALA A 147 -5.41 -5.44 -13.43
CA ALA A 147 -5.45 -6.87 -13.18
C ALA A 147 -6.76 -7.49 -13.68
N ALA A 148 -7.92 -6.96 -13.29
CA ALA A 148 -9.21 -7.46 -13.72
C ALA A 148 -9.40 -7.36 -15.24
N MET A 149 -8.96 -6.25 -15.86
CA MET A 149 -9.05 -6.07 -17.32
C MET A 149 -8.27 -7.14 -18.09
N TYR A 150 -7.03 -7.42 -17.69
CA TYR A 150 -6.20 -8.42 -18.37
C TYR A 150 -6.67 -9.86 -18.07
N LEU A 151 -7.16 -10.16 -16.88
CA LEU A 151 -7.74 -11.45 -16.55
C LEU A 151 -9.03 -11.70 -17.35
N ALA A 152 -9.88 -10.69 -17.51
CA ALA A 152 -11.06 -10.79 -18.38
C ALA A 152 -10.65 -10.98 -19.86
N ALA A 153 -9.71 -10.19 -20.36
CA ALA A 153 -9.21 -10.32 -21.73
C ALA A 153 -8.58 -11.69 -22.00
N ALA A 154 -7.88 -12.27 -21.01
CA ALA A 154 -7.30 -13.61 -21.08
C ALA A 154 -8.34 -14.74 -21.03
N GLY A 155 -9.57 -14.45 -20.68
CA GLY A 155 -10.67 -15.43 -20.65
C GLY A 155 -10.71 -16.27 -19.38
N VAL A 156 -10.37 -15.69 -18.21
CA VAL A 156 -10.67 -16.29 -16.92
C VAL A 156 -12.18 -16.41 -16.78
N GLY A 157 -12.69 -17.62 -16.50
CA GLY A 157 -14.12 -17.90 -16.59
C GLY A 157 -14.99 -17.12 -15.62
N GLN A 158 -14.49 -16.90 -14.39
CA GLN A 158 -15.18 -16.09 -13.40
C GLN A 158 -14.24 -15.11 -12.71
N LEU A 159 -14.63 -13.85 -12.67
CA LEU A 159 -13.97 -12.81 -11.89
C LEU A 159 -14.90 -12.33 -10.76
N GLY A 160 -14.48 -12.52 -9.51
CA GLY A 160 -15.09 -11.85 -8.36
C GLY A 160 -14.41 -10.52 -8.12
N ILE A 161 -15.17 -9.51 -7.74
CA ILE A 161 -14.62 -8.20 -7.36
C ILE A 161 -15.27 -7.77 -6.05
N VAL A 162 -14.44 -7.49 -5.03
CA VAL A 162 -14.88 -6.95 -3.74
C VAL A 162 -14.49 -5.46 -3.70
N ASP A 163 -15.46 -4.58 -3.57
CA ASP A 163 -15.26 -3.14 -3.37
C ASP A 163 -16.55 -2.55 -2.78
N PHE A 164 -16.50 -1.38 -2.17
CA PHE A 164 -17.67 -0.71 -1.62
C PHE A 164 -17.72 0.79 -1.93
N ASP A 165 -16.73 1.28 -2.68
CA ASP A 165 -16.59 2.68 -3.02
C ASP A 165 -17.42 3.08 -4.25
N VAL A 166 -17.54 4.39 -4.39
CA VAL A 166 -17.97 5.04 -5.63
C VAL A 166 -16.76 5.57 -6.40
N VAL A 167 -16.91 5.75 -7.69
CA VAL A 167 -15.87 6.35 -8.55
C VAL A 167 -15.75 7.83 -8.22
N ASP A 168 -14.57 8.24 -7.77
CA ASP A 168 -14.22 9.65 -7.56
C ASP A 168 -13.37 10.18 -8.73
N TYR A 169 -13.52 11.48 -9.04
CA TYR A 169 -12.78 12.12 -10.12
C TYR A 169 -11.25 11.97 -9.95
N SER A 170 -10.75 12.08 -8.72
CA SER A 170 -9.34 11.90 -8.37
C SER A 170 -8.82 10.47 -8.56
N ASN A 171 -9.72 9.50 -8.75
CA ASN A 171 -9.36 8.11 -9.01
C ASN A 171 -8.92 7.89 -10.47
N LEU A 172 -9.47 8.66 -11.42
CA LEU A 172 -9.38 8.41 -12.86
C LEU A 172 -7.95 8.44 -13.40
N GLN A 173 -7.03 9.10 -12.71
CA GLN A 173 -5.62 9.16 -13.11
C GLN A 173 -4.88 7.82 -12.97
N ARG A 174 -5.48 6.82 -12.26
CA ARG A 174 -4.86 5.50 -12.04
C ARG A 174 -5.82 4.31 -12.06
N GLN A 175 -7.12 4.53 -11.89
CA GLN A 175 -8.14 3.47 -11.88
C GLN A 175 -8.78 3.35 -13.26
N ILE A 176 -8.01 2.86 -14.23
CA ILE A 176 -8.34 2.84 -15.68
C ILE A 176 -9.54 1.94 -16.06
N LEU A 177 -10.06 1.18 -15.13
CA LEU A 177 -11.30 0.41 -15.28
C LEU A 177 -12.51 1.34 -15.38
N HIS A 178 -12.42 2.53 -14.79
CA HIS A 178 -13.47 3.55 -14.72
C HIS A 178 -13.17 4.70 -15.68
N GLY A 179 -14.21 5.39 -16.13
CA GLY A 179 -14.11 6.57 -16.99
C GLY A 179 -14.83 7.78 -16.40
N THR A 180 -14.67 8.96 -17.01
CA THR A 180 -15.33 10.20 -16.56
C THR A 180 -16.84 10.07 -16.42
N PRO A 181 -17.58 9.34 -17.29
CA PRO A 181 -19.01 9.13 -17.13
C PRO A 181 -19.40 8.29 -15.89
N ASP A 182 -18.42 7.62 -15.29
CA ASP A 182 -18.66 6.74 -14.13
C ASP A 182 -18.54 7.48 -12.79
N VAL A 183 -18.12 8.74 -12.77
CA VAL A 183 -17.98 9.52 -11.53
C VAL A 183 -19.30 9.55 -10.76
N GLY A 184 -19.25 9.15 -9.49
CA GLY A 184 -20.41 9.02 -8.61
C GLY A 184 -21.15 7.69 -8.71
N ARG A 185 -20.84 6.82 -9.68
CA ARG A 185 -21.38 5.45 -9.77
C ARG A 185 -20.61 4.50 -8.85
N SER A 186 -21.25 3.40 -8.43
CA SER A 186 -20.55 2.30 -7.78
C SER A 186 -19.38 1.81 -8.64
N LYS A 187 -18.18 1.65 -8.03
CA LYS A 187 -17.03 1.07 -8.72
C LYS A 187 -17.33 -0.32 -9.28
N LEU A 188 -18.11 -1.11 -8.57
CA LEU A 188 -18.50 -2.46 -9.00
C LEU A 188 -19.38 -2.46 -10.25
N GLN A 189 -20.34 -1.54 -10.36
CA GLN A 189 -21.18 -1.42 -11.54
C GLN A 189 -20.36 -0.98 -12.76
N SER A 190 -19.53 0.06 -12.59
CA SER A 190 -18.61 0.52 -13.63
C SER A 190 -17.66 -0.59 -14.07
N ALA A 191 -17.06 -1.32 -13.13
CA ALA A 191 -16.16 -2.45 -13.40
C ALA A 191 -16.90 -3.56 -14.20
N LYS A 192 -18.08 -3.96 -13.76
CA LYS A 192 -18.89 -5.02 -14.41
C LYS A 192 -19.21 -4.66 -15.86
N ASP A 193 -19.63 -3.44 -16.12
CA ASP A 193 -19.95 -2.95 -17.48
C ASP A 193 -18.68 -2.97 -18.34
N ARG A 194 -17.58 -2.46 -17.83
CA ARG A 194 -16.30 -2.39 -18.55
C ARG A 194 -15.74 -3.77 -18.88
N LEU A 195 -15.74 -4.69 -17.91
CA LEU A 195 -15.21 -6.05 -18.10
C LEU A 195 -16.07 -6.85 -19.09
N ARG A 196 -17.39 -6.70 -19.06
CA ARG A 196 -18.29 -7.29 -20.05
C ARG A 196 -18.07 -6.73 -21.46
N ALA A 197 -17.76 -5.44 -21.58
CA ALA A 197 -17.40 -4.84 -22.86
C ALA A 197 -16.06 -5.37 -23.41
N ILE A 198 -15.11 -5.71 -22.53
CA ILE A 198 -13.82 -6.32 -22.90
C ILE A 198 -14.05 -7.78 -23.34
N ASN A 199 -14.77 -8.55 -22.53
CA ASN A 199 -15.02 -9.97 -22.78
C ASN A 199 -16.38 -10.43 -22.23
N PRO A 200 -17.43 -10.52 -23.07
CA PRO A 200 -18.77 -10.93 -22.65
C PRO A 200 -18.87 -12.40 -22.18
N GLY A 201 -17.87 -13.23 -22.52
CA GLY A 201 -17.79 -14.63 -22.09
C GLY A 201 -17.33 -14.83 -20.65
N VAL A 202 -16.88 -13.77 -19.97
CA VAL A 202 -16.42 -13.83 -18.58
C VAL A 202 -17.57 -13.53 -17.63
N HIS A 203 -17.79 -14.41 -16.65
CA HIS A 203 -18.76 -14.16 -15.59
C HIS A 203 -18.15 -13.20 -14.55
N VAL A 204 -18.76 -12.02 -14.35
CA VAL A 204 -18.33 -11.04 -13.36
C VAL A 204 -19.29 -11.03 -12.18
N GLU A 205 -18.82 -11.52 -11.04
CA GLU A 205 -19.50 -11.48 -9.74
C GLU A 205 -19.02 -10.28 -8.94
N THR A 206 -19.92 -9.58 -8.27
CA THR A 206 -19.58 -8.35 -7.54
C THR A 206 -20.07 -8.42 -6.11
N TYR A 207 -19.23 -8.04 -5.15
CA TYR A 207 -19.50 -8.04 -3.72
C TYR A 207 -19.35 -6.61 -3.17
N GLU A 208 -20.49 -5.94 -2.97
CA GLU A 208 -20.53 -4.56 -2.46
C GLU A 208 -20.42 -4.57 -0.93
N THR A 209 -19.23 -4.84 -0.45
CA THR A 209 -18.94 -4.94 0.98
C THR A 209 -17.48 -4.64 1.27
N ALA A 210 -17.21 -4.15 2.47
CA ALA A 210 -15.85 -4.16 3.02
C ALA A 210 -15.47 -5.59 3.41
N LEU A 211 -14.25 -6.00 3.09
CA LEU A 211 -13.73 -7.27 3.55
C LEU A 211 -13.45 -7.20 5.05
N SER A 212 -13.96 -8.17 5.81
CA SER A 212 -13.82 -8.25 7.26
C SER A 212 -13.53 -9.69 7.69
N SER A 213 -13.14 -9.88 8.96
CA SER A 213 -12.91 -11.21 9.53
C SER A 213 -14.16 -12.09 9.51
N GLU A 214 -15.35 -11.49 9.45
CA GLU A 214 -16.62 -12.20 9.43
C GLU A 214 -16.95 -12.78 8.04
N ASN A 215 -16.53 -12.10 6.94
CA ASN A 215 -16.93 -12.47 5.59
C ASN A 215 -15.78 -12.99 4.71
N ALA A 216 -14.51 -12.75 5.07
CA ALA A 216 -13.38 -13.03 4.20
C ALA A 216 -13.27 -14.49 3.80
N LEU A 217 -13.38 -15.43 4.75
CA LEU A 217 -13.26 -16.86 4.43
C LEU A 217 -14.35 -17.30 3.44
N GLN A 218 -15.61 -16.89 3.66
CA GLN A 218 -16.72 -17.22 2.78
C GLN A 218 -16.55 -16.62 1.38
N LEU A 219 -16.05 -15.38 1.29
CA LEU A 219 -15.87 -14.70 0.01
C LEU A 219 -14.69 -15.27 -0.80
N LEU A 220 -13.63 -15.70 -0.14
CA LEU A 220 -12.43 -16.21 -0.79
C LEU A 220 -12.55 -17.70 -1.20
N GLU A 221 -13.31 -18.50 -0.43
CA GLU A 221 -13.39 -19.97 -0.61
C GLU A 221 -13.70 -20.42 -2.06
N PRO A 222 -14.66 -19.81 -2.79
CA PRO A 222 -15.01 -20.26 -4.14
C PRO A 222 -13.95 -20.04 -5.20
N TYR A 223 -12.90 -19.25 -4.92
CA TYR A 223 -11.92 -18.78 -5.90
C TYR A 223 -10.63 -19.60 -5.86
N ASP A 224 -9.95 -19.67 -7.01
CA ASP A 224 -8.72 -20.44 -7.17
C ASP A 224 -7.48 -19.58 -6.86
N VAL A 225 -7.55 -18.27 -7.17
CA VAL A 225 -6.49 -17.28 -6.95
C VAL A 225 -7.11 -15.98 -6.45
N VAL A 226 -6.43 -15.33 -5.52
CA VAL A 226 -6.77 -13.98 -5.06
C VAL A 226 -5.77 -12.99 -5.64
N VAL A 227 -6.25 -11.85 -6.14
CA VAL A 227 -5.43 -10.71 -6.55
C VAL A 227 -5.64 -9.60 -5.53
N ASP A 228 -4.58 -9.27 -4.80
CA ASP A 228 -4.63 -8.25 -3.76
C ASP A 228 -4.43 -6.85 -4.35
N GLY A 229 -5.52 -6.11 -4.47
CA GLY A 229 -5.55 -4.71 -4.91
C GLY A 229 -5.73 -3.72 -3.77
N THR A 230 -5.52 -4.13 -2.52
CA THR A 230 -5.73 -3.31 -1.32
C THR A 230 -4.66 -2.23 -1.14
N ASP A 231 -4.98 -1.19 -0.39
CA ASP A 231 -4.11 -0.04 -0.12
C ASP A 231 -3.92 0.27 1.37
N ASN A 232 -4.43 -0.60 2.25
CA ASN A 232 -4.32 -0.44 3.70
C ASN A 232 -3.83 -1.72 4.40
N PHE A 233 -3.21 -1.56 5.56
CA PHE A 233 -2.61 -2.68 6.30
C PHE A 233 -3.64 -3.65 6.90
N PRO A 234 -4.74 -3.22 7.57
CA PRO A 234 -5.72 -4.14 8.12
C PRO A 234 -6.25 -5.14 7.09
N THR A 235 -6.75 -4.64 5.96
CA THR A 235 -7.28 -5.50 4.89
C THR A 235 -6.21 -6.43 4.33
N ARG A 236 -4.97 -6.00 4.26
CA ARG A 236 -3.86 -6.82 3.75
C ARG A 236 -3.49 -7.98 4.65
N TYR A 237 -3.36 -7.76 5.97
CA TYR A 237 -3.14 -8.86 6.91
C TYR A 237 -4.34 -9.81 6.92
N LEU A 238 -5.55 -9.27 6.82
CA LEU A 238 -6.78 -10.07 6.70
C LEU A 238 -6.75 -10.96 5.46
N VAL A 239 -6.49 -10.39 4.28
CA VAL A 239 -6.39 -11.16 3.01
C VAL A 239 -5.29 -12.21 3.11
N ASN A 240 -4.14 -11.85 3.69
CA ASN A 240 -3.07 -12.79 3.94
C ASN A 240 -3.54 -14.00 4.73
N ASP A 241 -4.03 -13.77 5.94
CA ASP A 241 -4.35 -14.84 6.86
C ASP A 241 -5.50 -15.69 6.33
N ALA A 242 -6.53 -15.06 5.72
CA ALA A 242 -7.61 -15.76 5.06
C ALA A 242 -7.11 -16.68 3.93
N CYS A 243 -6.20 -16.18 3.11
CA CYS A 243 -5.58 -16.98 2.04
C CYS A 243 -4.76 -18.15 2.59
N VAL A 244 -3.97 -17.96 3.65
CA VAL A 244 -3.22 -19.06 4.28
C VAL A 244 -4.17 -20.11 4.85
N LEU A 245 -5.22 -19.69 5.58
CA LEU A 245 -6.19 -20.61 6.20
C LEU A 245 -6.95 -21.42 5.16
N LEU A 246 -7.27 -20.84 4.01
CA LEU A 246 -7.98 -21.50 2.91
C LEU A 246 -7.02 -22.20 1.93
N GLY A 247 -5.72 -22.04 2.08
CA GLY A 247 -4.73 -22.56 1.12
C GLY A 247 -4.91 -21.96 -0.29
N LYS A 248 -5.20 -20.67 -0.44
CA LYS A 248 -5.39 -19.97 -1.73
C LYS A 248 -4.16 -19.14 -2.10
N PRO A 249 -3.66 -19.18 -3.36
CA PRO A 249 -2.60 -18.28 -3.80
C PRO A 249 -3.10 -16.84 -3.89
N ASN A 250 -2.21 -15.91 -3.54
CA ASN A 250 -2.46 -14.50 -3.70
C ASN A 250 -1.38 -13.85 -4.57
N ALA A 251 -1.77 -13.28 -5.68
CA ALA A 251 -0.93 -12.44 -6.49
C ALA A 251 -0.89 -11.04 -5.85
N TYR A 252 0.22 -10.77 -5.17
CA TYR A 252 0.45 -9.56 -4.41
C TYR A 252 0.96 -8.41 -5.25
N GLY A 253 0.46 -7.20 -4.98
CA GLY A 253 0.98 -5.96 -5.50
C GLY A 253 0.91 -4.83 -4.48
N SER A 254 1.90 -3.95 -4.51
CA SER A 254 1.91 -2.72 -3.72
C SER A 254 2.61 -1.59 -4.47
N ILE A 255 2.19 -0.37 -4.20
CA ILE A 255 2.69 0.83 -4.88
C ILE A 255 2.81 1.99 -3.91
N PHE A 256 3.88 2.77 -4.07
CA PHE A 256 4.06 4.03 -3.35
C PHE A 256 4.92 4.99 -4.17
N ARG A 257 4.40 6.18 -4.49
CA ARG A 257 5.08 7.20 -5.30
C ARG A 257 5.56 6.64 -6.65
N PHE A 258 6.84 6.30 -6.77
CA PHE A 258 7.49 5.73 -7.97
C PHE A 258 7.98 4.29 -7.74
N GLU A 259 7.67 3.68 -6.61
CA GLU A 259 8.09 2.32 -6.29
C GLU A 259 6.90 1.37 -6.31
N GLY A 260 7.08 0.22 -6.97
CA GLY A 260 6.14 -0.88 -7.01
C GLY A 260 6.76 -2.16 -6.46
N GLN A 261 5.92 -3.01 -5.88
CA GLN A 261 6.33 -4.29 -5.32
C GLN A 261 5.36 -5.37 -5.79
N ALA A 262 5.88 -6.56 -6.09
CA ALA A 262 5.07 -7.72 -6.45
C ALA A 262 5.69 -9.01 -5.92
N SER A 263 4.85 -9.98 -5.59
CA SER A 263 5.24 -11.35 -5.22
C SER A 263 4.06 -12.28 -5.42
N VAL A 264 4.30 -13.58 -5.37
CA VAL A 264 3.26 -14.58 -5.16
C VAL A 264 3.47 -15.18 -3.80
N PHE A 265 2.44 -15.09 -3.00
CA PHE A 265 2.49 -15.57 -1.65
C PHE A 265 1.50 -16.72 -1.46
N ALA A 266 1.80 -17.60 -0.47
CA ALA A 266 0.97 -18.74 -0.07
C ALA A 266 0.78 -19.82 -1.14
N LEU A 267 1.64 -19.97 -2.10
CA LEU A 267 1.75 -21.21 -2.86
C LEU A 267 2.42 -22.26 -1.98
N LYS A 268 1.91 -23.50 -1.98
CA LYS A 268 2.27 -24.58 -1.05
C LYS A 268 3.78 -24.68 -0.80
N GLY A 269 4.22 -24.46 0.44
CA GLY A 269 5.62 -24.44 0.83
C GLY A 269 6.33 -23.09 0.67
N GLY A 270 5.68 -22.09 0.08
CA GLY A 270 6.22 -20.74 -0.05
C GLY A 270 6.04 -19.87 1.20
N PRO A 271 6.68 -18.69 1.22
CA PRO A 271 6.58 -17.74 2.31
C PRO A 271 5.21 -17.10 2.37
N CYS A 272 4.91 -16.48 3.50
CA CYS A 272 3.72 -15.70 3.79
C CYS A 272 4.06 -14.21 4.02
N TYR A 273 3.07 -13.29 3.86
CA TYR A 273 3.32 -11.86 4.10
C TYR A 273 3.87 -11.60 5.50
N ARG A 274 3.40 -12.37 6.49
CA ARG A 274 3.96 -12.32 7.83
C ARG A 274 5.38 -12.90 7.91
N CYS A 275 5.82 -13.71 6.94
CA CYS A 275 7.25 -14.07 6.82
C CYS A 275 8.09 -12.85 6.41
N LEU A 276 7.52 -11.94 5.63
CA LEU A 276 8.17 -10.68 5.26
C LEU A 276 7.98 -9.60 6.33
N TYR A 277 6.74 -9.42 6.80
CA TYR A 277 6.36 -8.40 7.77
C TYR A 277 5.55 -9.05 8.90
N PRO A 278 6.21 -9.54 9.98
CA PRO A 278 5.52 -10.21 11.08
C PRO A 278 4.49 -9.33 11.78
N GLU A 279 4.74 -8.04 11.86
CA GLU A 279 3.91 -7.04 12.53
C GLU A 279 3.68 -5.81 11.62
N PRO A 280 2.51 -5.15 11.73
CA PRO A 280 2.24 -3.93 10.99
C PRO A 280 3.07 -2.76 11.54
N PRO A 281 3.38 -1.77 10.68
CA PRO A 281 3.96 -0.52 11.18
C PRO A 281 2.96 0.22 12.06
N PRO A 282 3.45 0.96 13.09
CA PRO A 282 2.59 1.81 13.91
C PRO A 282 1.76 2.79 13.06
N PRO A 283 0.51 3.08 13.43
CA PRO A 283 -0.35 4.00 12.69
C PRO A 283 0.30 5.35 12.45
N GLY A 284 0.26 5.79 11.19
CA GLY A 284 0.79 7.08 10.75
C GLY A 284 2.31 7.16 10.59
N LEU A 285 3.05 6.06 10.76
CA LEU A 285 4.49 6.01 10.46
C LEU A 285 4.75 5.84 8.95
N VAL A 286 3.87 5.11 8.27
CA VAL A 286 3.92 4.93 6.81
C VAL A 286 2.74 5.68 6.19
N PRO A 287 3.00 6.70 5.35
CA PRO A 287 1.93 7.46 4.72
C PRO A 287 1.16 6.59 3.72
N SER A 288 -0.15 6.81 3.64
CA SER A 288 -1.01 6.19 2.62
C SER A 288 -0.72 6.73 1.22
N CYS A 289 -1.21 6.05 0.18
CA CYS A 289 -1.14 6.56 -1.20
C CYS A 289 -1.87 7.91 -1.37
N ALA A 290 -2.90 8.18 -0.56
CA ALA A 290 -3.62 9.45 -0.56
C ALA A 290 -2.79 10.61 0.02
N GLU A 291 -1.85 10.30 0.92
CA GLU A 291 -0.95 11.29 1.54
C GLU A 291 0.38 11.41 0.79
N GLY A 292 0.94 10.28 0.38
CA GLY A 292 2.25 10.22 -0.29
C GLY A 292 2.21 10.49 -1.79
N GLY A 293 1.05 10.32 -2.42
CA GLY A 293 0.89 10.33 -3.87
C GLY A 293 1.34 9.03 -4.54
N VAL A 294 0.93 8.84 -5.78
CA VAL A 294 1.32 7.69 -6.62
C VAL A 294 1.33 8.08 -8.10
N LEU A 295 2.36 7.67 -8.82
CA LEU A 295 2.42 7.82 -10.27
C LEU A 295 1.35 6.92 -10.92
N GLY A 296 0.41 7.50 -11.69
CA GLY A 296 -0.79 6.81 -12.16
C GLY A 296 -0.55 5.58 -13.05
N VAL A 297 0.57 5.51 -13.77
CA VAL A 297 0.94 4.34 -14.57
C VAL A 297 1.49 3.18 -13.72
N LEU A 298 1.98 3.45 -12.51
CA LEU A 298 2.62 2.44 -11.67
C LEU A 298 1.69 1.28 -11.30
N PRO A 299 0.44 1.53 -10.85
CA PRO A 299 -0.52 0.43 -10.66
C PRO A 299 -0.78 -0.38 -11.93
N GLY A 300 -0.70 0.25 -13.12
CA GLY A 300 -0.78 -0.45 -14.39
C GLY A 300 0.31 -1.51 -14.55
N ILE A 301 1.55 -1.16 -14.24
CA ILE A 301 2.69 -2.09 -14.30
C ILE A 301 2.54 -3.22 -13.27
N ILE A 302 2.31 -2.88 -12.02
CA ILE A 302 2.24 -3.88 -10.94
C ILE A 302 0.99 -4.74 -11.06
N GLY A 303 -0.19 -4.17 -11.36
CA GLY A 303 -1.41 -4.95 -11.53
C GLY A 303 -1.37 -5.89 -12.75
N THR A 304 -0.63 -5.55 -13.82
CA THR A 304 -0.40 -6.48 -14.92
C THR A 304 0.57 -7.61 -14.56
N ILE A 305 1.55 -7.34 -13.69
CA ILE A 305 2.39 -8.40 -13.10
C ILE A 305 1.52 -9.34 -12.26
N GLN A 306 0.62 -8.82 -11.39
CA GLN A 306 -0.31 -9.64 -10.62
C GLN A 306 -1.19 -10.52 -11.51
N ALA A 307 -1.73 -9.98 -12.60
CA ALA A 307 -2.52 -10.75 -13.57
C ALA A 307 -1.67 -11.85 -14.23
N THR A 308 -0.43 -11.55 -14.58
CA THR A 308 0.51 -12.52 -15.18
C THR A 308 0.80 -13.66 -14.21
N GLU A 309 1.04 -13.34 -12.93
CA GLU A 309 1.28 -14.35 -11.90
C GLU A 309 0.04 -15.23 -11.68
N ALA A 310 -1.16 -14.62 -11.60
CA ALA A 310 -2.42 -15.36 -11.51
C ALA A 310 -2.61 -16.32 -12.70
N ILE A 311 -2.36 -15.87 -13.92
CA ILE A 311 -2.44 -16.73 -15.13
C ILE A 311 -1.44 -17.88 -15.04
N LYS A 312 -0.17 -17.63 -14.72
CA LYS A 312 0.85 -18.70 -14.57
C LYS A 312 0.42 -19.78 -13.57
N ILE A 313 -0.11 -19.34 -12.41
CA ILE A 313 -0.60 -20.24 -11.36
C ILE A 313 -1.77 -21.08 -11.88
N LEU A 314 -2.75 -20.46 -12.54
CA LEU A 314 -3.97 -21.13 -13.03
C LEU A 314 -3.67 -22.19 -14.10
N ILE A 315 -2.78 -21.90 -15.02
CA ILE A 315 -2.45 -22.83 -16.11
C ILE A 315 -1.32 -23.79 -15.72
N GLY A 316 -0.56 -23.49 -14.67
CA GLY A 316 0.53 -24.33 -14.14
C GLY A 316 1.79 -24.27 -15.00
N VAL A 317 2.20 -23.07 -15.48
CA VAL A 317 3.37 -22.88 -16.33
C VAL A 317 4.31 -21.82 -15.76
N GLY A 318 5.58 -21.91 -16.18
CA GLY A 318 6.63 -20.99 -15.77
C GLY A 318 6.94 -21.06 -14.28
N GLU A 319 7.61 -20.04 -13.77
CA GLU A 319 8.02 -19.92 -12.37
C GLU A 319 7.28 -18.74 -11.75
N PRO A 320 6.23 -18.94 -10.94
CA PRO A 320 5.61 -17.87 -10.18
C PRO A 320 6.60 -17.19 -9.23
N LEU A 321 6.33 -15.94 -8.84
CA LEU A 321 7.15 -15.15 -7.91
C LEU A 321 7.07 -15.67 -6.46
N VAL A 322 7.05 -16.98 -6.26
CA VAL A 322 7.04 -17.61 -4.94
C VAL A 322 8.45 -17.62 -4.37
N GLY A 323 8.62 -17.08 -3.17
CA GLY A 323 9.95 -16.92 -2.57
C GLY A 323 10.80 -15.85 -3.26
N ARG A 324 10.19 -15.04 -4.11
CA ARG A 324 10.79 -13.96 -4.89
C ARG A 324 10.01 -12.67 -4.67
N PHE A 325 10.69 -11.63 -4.22
CA PHE A 325 10.09 -10.32 -3.98
C PHE A 325 10.62 -9.32 -5.00
N LEU A 326 9.76 -8.95 -5.93
CA LEU A 326 10.09 -8.04 -7.01
C LEU A 326 9.87 -6.58 -6.57
N ILE A 327 10.89 -5.74 -6.72
CA ILE A 327 10.83 -4.31 -6.49
C ILE A 327 11.05 -3.60 -7.82
N PHE A 328 10.15 -2.70 -8.19
CA PHE A 328 10.24 -1.86 -9.38
C PHE A 328 10.47 -0.40 -8.99
N ASP A 329 11.58 0.19 -9.45
CA ASP A 329 11.87 1.61 -9.36
C ASP A 329 11.54 2.28 -10.71
N ALA A 330 10.42 2.98 -10.77
CA ALA A 330 9.95 3.63 -12.00
C ALA A 330 10.81 4.85 -12.39
N LEU A 331 11.52 5.49 -11.44
CA LEU A 331 12.42 6.60 -11.77
C LEU A 331 13.65 6.13 -12.55
N ARG A 332 14.08 4.87 -12.33
CA ARG A 332 15.24 4.27 -12.99
C ARG A 332 14.88 3.19 -13.99
N MET A 333 13.59 2.82 -14.10
CA MET A 333 13.11 1.70 -14.90
C MET A 333 13.87 0.40 -14.59
N ARG A 334 14.06 0.12 -13.30
CA ARG A 334 14.78 -1.06 -12.84
C ARG A 334 13.89 -1.97 -12.04
N PHE A 335 13.95 -3.25 -12.37
CA PHE A 335 13.44 -4.33 -11.55
C PHE A 335 14.60 -4.90 -10.74
N ARG A 336 14.32 -5.17 -9.48
CA ARG A 336 15.20 -5.88 -8.57
C ARG A 336 14.40 -7.00 -7.93
N GLU A 337 15.03 -8.15 -7.79
CA GLU A 337 14.43 -9.30 -7.15
C GLU A 337 15.20 -9.63 -5.87
N LEU A 338 14.47 -9.81 -4.77
CA LEU A 338 15.00 -10.23 -3.48
C LEU A 338 14.50 -11.63 -3.17
N LYS A 339 15.32 -12.45 -2.52
CA LYS A 339 14.92 -13.78 -2.04
C LYS A 339 14.05 -13.63 -0.81
N LEU A 340 12.90 -14.28 -0.81
CA LEU A 340 11.97 -14.30 0.31
C LEU A 340 11.79 -15.75 0.78
N ARG A 341 12.22 -16.05 2.00
CA ARG A 341 12.14 -17.41 2.57
C ARG A 341 10.89 -17.52 3.44
N ARG A 342 10.32 -18.73 3.47
CA ARG A 342 9.30 -19.07 4.46
C ARG A 342 9.96 -19.11 5.85
N ASP A 343 9.35 -18.41 6.79
CA ASP A 343 9.76 -18.45 8.18
C ASP A 343 9.11 -19.68 8.85
N VAL A 344 9.91 -20.55 9.44
CA VAL A 344 9.44 -21.75 10.13
C VAL A 344 8.67 -21.43 11.42
N ASP A 345 8.95 -20.27 12.02
CA ASP A 345 8.30 -19.76 13.22
C ASP A 345 7.17 -18.77 12.91
N CYS A 346 6.81 -18.59 11.63
CA CYS A 346 5.74 -17.68 11.23
C CYS A 346 4.42 -18.04 11.95
N PRO A 347 3.75 -17.08 12.60
CA PRO A 347 2.55 -17.36 13.37
C PRO A 347 1.36 -17.87 12.56
N VAL A 348 1.38 -17.72 11.21
CA VAL A 348 0.28 -18.12 10.34
C VAL A 348 0.63 -19.29 9.45
N CYS A 349 1.80 -19.27 8.78
CA CYS A 349 2.18 -20.33 7.85
C CYS A 349 3.37 -21.17 8.32
N GLY A 350 3.91 -20.93 9.51
CA GLY A 350 5.03 -21.68 10.08
C GLY A 350 4.71 -23.16 10.38
N ASP A 351 5.68 -23.87 10.91
CA ASP A 351 5.52 -25.31 11.21
C ASP A 351 4.61 -25.55 12.42
N GLN A 352 4.49 -24.56 13.32
CA GLN A 352 3.59 -24.58 14.47
C GLN A 352 2.78 -23.27 14.52
N PRO A 353 1.81 -23.06 13.60
CA PRO A 353 1.08 -21.81 13.52
C PRO A 353 0.23 -21.57 14.76
N THR A 354 0.27 -20.35 15.29
CA THR A 354 -0.53 -19.92 16.45
C THR A 354 -1.81 -19.19 16.01
N VAL A 355 -1.82 -18.56 14.85
CA VAL A 355 -3.00 -17.94 14.25
C VAL A 355 -3.73 -18.98 13.42
N ARG A 356 -4.88 -19.45 13.90
CA ARG A 356 -5.70 -20.51 13.26
C ARG A 356 -7.10 -20.02 12.87
N GLU A 357 -7.41 -18.77 13.18
CA GLU A 357 -8.66 -18.08 12.85
C GLU A 357 -8.36 -16.61 12.57
N LEU A 358 -9.27 -15.94 11.89
CA LEU A 358 -9.14 -14.51 11.62
C LEU A 358 -9.37 -13.72 12.90
N VAL A 359 -8.61 -12.61 13.06
CA VAL A 359 -8.64 -11.75 14.24
C VAL A 359 -9.20 -10.37 13.89
N ASP A 360 -9.32 -9.48 14.87
CA ASP A 360 -9.59 -8.06 14.61
C ASP A 360 -8.34 -7.38 14.05
N TYR A 361 -8.32 -7.15 12.73
CA TYR A 361 -7.19 -6.56 12.02
C TYR A 361 -7.07 -5.05 12.22
N GLU A 362 -8.16 -4.36 12.54
CA GLU A 362 -8.13 -2.95 12.93
C GLU A 362 -7.36 -2.79 14.24
N GLN A 363 -7.72 -3.59 15.24
CA GLN A 363 -7.02 -3.63 16.52
C GLN A 363 -5.57 -4.12 16.35
N PHE A 364 -5.33 -5.16 15.57
CA PHE A 364 -4.00 -5.71 15.29
C PHE A 364 -3.07 -4.67 14.66
N CYS A 365 -3.57 -3.84 13.76
CA CYS A 365 -2.82 -2.75 13.13
C CYS A 365 -2.82 -1.45 13.95
N GLY A 366 -3.38 -1.46 15.17
CA GLY A 366 -3.43 -0.29 16.05
C GLY A 366 -4.35 0.81 15.55
N VAL A 367 -5.24 0.52 14.59
CA VAL A 367 -6.33 1.41 14.17
C VAL A 367 -7.45 1.23 15.17
N THR A 368 -7.30 1.80 16.37
CA THR A 368 -8.29 1.64 17.43
C THR A 368 -9.56 2.43 17.11
N THR A 369 -10.70 1.72 17.03
CA THR A 369 -12.04 2.29 17.11
C THR A 369 -12.45 2.60 18.57
N THR A 370 -11.63 2.23 19.56
CA THR A 370 -11.89 2.58 20.95
C THR A 370 -11.58 4.06 21.14
N PRO A 371 -12.48 4.85 21.73
CA PRO A 371 -12.14 6.20 22.12
C PRO A 371 -11.07 6.10 23.22
N GLN A 372 -9.78 6.17 22.86
CA GLN A 372 -8.79 6.59 23.84
C GLN A 372 -9.32 7.88 24.43
N ALA A 373 -9.20 8.04 25.75
CA ALA A 373 -9.60 9.25 26.45
C ALA A 373 -9.10 10.44 25.63
N VAL A 374 -10.02 11.09 24.94
CA VAL A 374 -9.75 12.19 24.03
C VAL A 374 -9.18 13.27 24.91
N VAL A 375 -7.88 13.48 24.88
CA VAL A 375 -7.38 14.83 25.17
C VAL A 375 -8.10 15.69 24.14
N SER A 376 -9.09 16.44 24.60
CA SER A 376 -9.97 17.21 23.72
C SER A 376 -9.12 18.28 23.05
N ILE A 377 -8.69 17.98 21.82
CA ILE A 377 -8.00 18.97 21.02
C ILE A 377 -9.02 20.06 20.70
N LYS A 378 -8.68 21.31 20.99
CA LYS A 378 -9.50 22.48 20.63
C LYS A 378 -9.71 22.43 19.10
N GLU A 379 -10.97 22.43 18.66
CA GLU A 379 -11.33 22.43 17.25
C GLU A 379 -11.89 23.80 16.85
N ALA A 380 -11.50 24.28 15.68
CA ALA A 380 -12.10 25.46 15.02
C ALA A 380 -12.89 25.01 13.80
N SER A 381 -14.07 25.58 13.57
CA SER A 381 -14.81 25.36 12.32
C SER A 381 -14.32 26.30 11.23
N VAL A 382 -14.54 25.93 9.96
CA VAL A 382 -14.15 26.76 8.81
C VAL A 382 -14.94 28.07 8.75
N GLU A 383 -16.18 28.09 9.22
CA GLU A 383 -16.99 29.31 9.31
C GLU A 383 -16.47 30.24 10.41
N SER A 384 -15.99 29.68 11.53
CA SER A 384 -15.34 30.46 12.58
C SER A 384 -14.04 31.09 12.08
N LEU A 385 -13.20 30.27 11.41
CA LEU A 385 -11.97 30.74 10.79
C LEU A 385 -12.24 31.88 9.78
N LYS A 386 -13.25 31.71 8.91
CA LYS A 386 -13.64 32.77 7.93
C LYS A 386 -13.99 34.06 8.60
N ARG A 387 -14.83 34.05 9.63
CA ARG A 387 -15.23 35.26 10.38
C ARG A 387 -14.03 35.98 11.01
N ARG A 388 -13.09 35.20 11.57
CA ARG A 388 -11.89 35.74 12.20
C ARG A 388 -10.93 36.37 11.19
N LEU A 389 -10.74 35.74 10.03
CA LEU A 389 -9.95 36.30 8.93
C LEU A 389 -10.58 37.60 8.40
N ASP A 390 -11.92 37.64 8.27
CA ASP A 390 -12.63 38.84 7.81
C ASP A 390 -12.59 39.99 8.84
N ALA A 391 -12.55 39.63 10.13
CA ALA A 391 -12.44 40.61 11.22
C ALA A 391 -11.01 41.14 11.41
N GLY A 392 -10.02 40.48 10.83
CA GLY A 392 -8.61 40.80 11.02
C GLY A 392 -8.11 40.47 12.42
N ASP A 393 -8.65 39.38 13.04
CA ASP A 393 -8.23 38.93 14.36
C ASP A 393 -6.74 38.53 14.33
N ASP A 394 -6.08 38.74 15.46
CA ASP A 394 -4.67 38.40 15.65
C ASP A 394 -4.50 36.92 16.07
N PHE A 395 -4.10 36.09 15.14
CA PHE A 395 -3.75 34.67 15.34
C PHE A 395 -2.88 34.17 14.18
N LEU A 396 -2.11 33.13 14.42
CA LEU A 396 -1.36 32.45 13.36
C LEU A 396 -2.23 31.35 12.73
N LEU A 397 -2.38 31.38 11.41
CA LEU A 397 -2.94 30.28 10.64
C LEU A 397 -1.79 29.42 10.09
N LEU A 398 -1.60 28.23 10.65
CA LEU A 398 -0.50 27.34 10.33
C LEU A 398 -0.96 26.20 9.39
N ASP A 399 -0.33 26.10 8.22
CA ASP A 399 -0.53 25.01 7.28
C ASP A 399 0.59 23.96 7.48
N VAL A 400 0.22 22.74 7.86
CA VAL A 400 1.19 21.66 8.09
C VAL A 400 1.24 20.64 6.93
N ARG A 401 0.81 21.05 5.74
CA ARG A 401 0.91 20.27 4.52
C ARG A 401 2.31 20.34 3.91
N GLU A 402 2.53 19.56 2.87
CA GLU A 402 3.76 19.62 2.08
C GLU A 402 3.76 20.84 1.13
N PRO A 403 4.94 21.37 0.76
CA PRO A 403 5.06 22.51 -0.15
C PRO A 403 4.30 22.33 -1.49
N GLN A 404 4.28 21.11 -2.01
CA GLN A 404 3.56 20.78 -3.25
C GLN A 404 2.04 20.90 -3.09
N GLU A 405 1.49 20.56 -1.93
CA GLU A 405 0.06 20.72 -1.62
C GLU A 405 -0.29 22.20 -1.48
N TYR A 406 0.60 22.98 -0.86
CA TYR A 406 0.43 24.43 -0.71
C TYR A 406 0.40 25.16 -2.06
N GLN A 407 1.21 24.69 -3.02
CA GLN A 407 1.23 25.25 -4.39
C GLN A 407 -0.06 24.97 -5.17
N ILE A 408 -0.80 23.90 -4.85
CA ILE A 408 -2.08 23.60 -5.51
C ILE A 408 -3.13 24.64 -5.08
N CYS A 409 -3.27 24.83 -3.78
CA CYS A 409 -4.15 25.85 -3.19
C CYS A 409 -3.74 26.10 -1.74
N ALA A 410 -4.03 27.30 -1.22
CA ALA A 410 -3.77 27.68 0.17
C ALA A 410 -4.91 28.52 0.72
N ILE A 411 -5.13 28.49 2.03
CA ILE A 411 -6.00 29.44 2.71
C ILE A 411 -5.22 30.77 2.80
N PRO A 412 -5.78 31.89 2.34
CA PRO A 412 -5.08 33.17 2.39
C PRO A 412 -4.60 33.52 3.81
N GLY A 413 -3.34 33.97 3.92
CA GLY A 413 -2.72 34.33 5.19
C GLY A 413 -2.13 33.14 5.97
N SER A 414 -2.17 31.93 5.45
CA SER A 414 -1.54 30.79 6.11
C SER A 414 -0.02 30.78 5.96
N THR A 415 0.67 30.41 7.05
CA THR A 415 2.11 30.15 7.09
C THR A 415 2.36 28.64 6.94
N LEU A 416 3.24 28.26 6.00
CA LEU A 416 3.55 26.85 5.74
C LEU A 416 4.73 26.38 6.59
N ILE A 417 4.50 25.41 7.46
CA ILE A 417 5.53 24.60 8.12
C ILE A 417 5.09 23.13 8.03
N PRO A 418 5.68 22.33 7.15
CA PRO A 418 5.33 20.90 7.03
C PRO A 418 5.39 20.18 8.38
N LEU A 419 4.46 19.24 8.61
CA LEU A 419 4.38 18.49 9.87
C LEU A 419 5.72 17.85 10.26
N GLY A 420 6.49 17.36 9.27
CA GLY A 420 7.81 16.77 9.49
C GLY A 420 8.86 17.77 9.97
N ASP A 421 8.75 19.02 9.57
CA ASP A 421 9.69 20.09 9.92
C ASP A 421 9.29 20.82 11.22
N LEU A 422 8.02 20.68 11.64
CA LEU A 422 7.46 21.42 12.76
C LEU A 422 8.26 21.29 14.06
N PRO A 423 8.74 20.09 14.49
CA PRO A 423 9.50 19.96 15.73
C PRO A 423 10.80 20.78 15.75
N SER A 424 11.47 20.94 14.59
CA SER A 424 12.71 21.69 14.47
C SER A 424 12.51 23.20 14.30
N ARG A 425 11.27 23.64 14.02
CA ARG A 425 10.92 25.02 13.70
C ARG A 425 9.98 25.66 14.74
N LEU A 426 9.82 25.04 15.90
CA LEU A 426 8.98 25.58 16.99
C LEU A 426 9.39 26.97 17.45
N VAL A 427 10.69 27.29 17.38
CA VAL A 427 11.23 28.61 17.74
C VAL A 427 10.65 29.73 16.86
N GLU A 428 10.23 29.43 15.62
CA GLU A 428 9.60 30.42 14.73
C GLU A 428 8.17 30.79 15.16
N LEU A 429 7.58 30.00 16.05
CA LEU A 429 6.23 30.18 16.59
C LEU A 429 6.24 30.86 18.00
N GLU A 430 7.42 31.13 18.54
CA GLU A 430 7.57 31.80 19.84
C GLU A 430 6.97 33.20 19.80
N GLY A 431 6.11 33.51 20.76
CA GLY A 431 5.39 34.78 20.82
C GLY A 431 3.95 34.74 20.27
N GLU A 432 3.59 33.70 19.53
CA GLU A 432 2.23 33.51 19.03
C GLU A 432 1.29 33.06 20.17
N ARG A 433 0.18 33.78 20.38
CA ARG A 433 -0.76 33.49 21.47
C ARG A 433 -1.80 32.46 21.09
N GLU A 434 -2.24 32.46 19.85
CA GLU A 434 -3.22 31.50 19.34
C GLU A 434 -2.81 31.00 17.96
N ILE A 435 -2.85 29.70 17.77
CA ILE A 435 -2.47 29.04 16.53
C ILE A 435 -3.63 28.19 16.03
N VAL A 436 -4.17 28.49 14.85
CA VAL A 436 -5.11 27.62 14.15
C VAL A 436 -4.35 26.81 13.13
N VAL A 437 -4.34 25.49 13.30
CA VAL A 437 -3.56 24.56 12.47
C VAL A 437 -4.47 23.86 11.49
N HIS A 438 -4.10 23.84 10.22
CA HIS A 438 -4.82 23.06 9.22
C HIS A 438 -3.90 22.18 8.38
N CYS A 439 -4.51 21.15 7.80
CA CYS A 439 -3.90 20.32 6.75
C CYS A 439 -4.94 20.05 5.65
N LYS A 440 -4.80 18.93 4.92
CA LYS A 440 -5.79 18.56 3.90
C LYS A 440 -7.17 18.27 4.51
N SER A 441 -7.25 17.32 5.47
CA SER A 441 -8.51 16.78 6.02
C SER A 441 -8.69 16.97 7.54
N GLY A 442 -7.74 17.62 8.24
CA GLY A 442 -7.78 17.77 9.69
C GLY A 442 -6.95 16.74 10.47
N VAL A 443 -6.51 15.64 9.85
CA VAL A 443 -5.80 14.53 10.54
C VAL A 443 -4.36 14.90 10.91
N ARG A 444 -3.56 15.40 9.97
CA ARG A 444 -2.17 15.84 10.22
C ARG A 444 -2.12 17.04 11.16
N SER A 445 -3.06 17.97 11.00
CA SER A 445 -3.16 19.15 11.89
C SER A 445 -3.56 18.80 13.31
N ALA A 446 -4.38 17.77 13.53
CA ALA A 446 -4.65 17.26 14.87
C ALA A 446 -3.39 16.71 15.56
N LYS A 447 -2.51 16.03 14.82
CA LYS A 447 -1.19 15.61 15.33
C LYS A 447 -0.29 16.80 15.63
N ALA A 448 -0.28 17.81 14.74
CA ALA A 448 0.49 19.04 14.94
C ALA A 448 0.04 19.80 16.19
N VAL A 449 -1.29 19.89 16.43
CA VAL A 449 -1.82 20.53 17.65
C VAL A 449 -1.33 19.83 18.91
N LYS A 450 -1.29 18.49 18.94
CA LYS A 450 -0.74 17.76 20.10
C LYS A 450 0.75 18.09 20.30
N LEU A 451 1.55 18.07 19.26
CA LEU A 451 2.96 18.44 19.31
C LEU A 451 3.16 19.88 19.84
N LEU A 452 2.35 20.81 19.36
CA LEU A 452 2.39 22.20 19.82
C LEU A 452 2.01 22.32 21.29
N GLN A 453 0.95 21.63 21.74
CA GLN A 453 0.54 21.62 23.14
C GLN A 453 1.60 21.02 24.06
N GLU A 454 2.25 19.92 23.67
CA GLU A 454 3.38 19.32 24.38
C GLU A 454 4.59 20.25 24.46
N ALA A 455 4.77 21.11 23.44
CA ALA A 455 5.81 22.14 23.39
C ALA A 455 5.44 23.46 24.11
N GLY A 456 4.24 23.54 24.75
CA GLY A 456 3.82 24.68 25.53
C GLY A 456 2.87 25.67 24.85
N PHE A 457 2.48 25.43 23.59
CA PHE A 457 1.49 26.25 22.87
C PHE A 457 0.05 25.81 23.21
N ALA A 458 -0.41 26.21 24.39
CA ALA A 458 -1.69 25.73 24.97
C ALA A 458 -2.93 26.11 24.11
N ASP A 459 -2.88 27.22 23.39
CA ASP A 459 -4.00 27.73 22.59
C ASP A 459 -4.00 27.29 21.12
N ALA A 460 -3.29 26.21 20.81
CA ALA A 460 -3.34 25.59 19.47
C ALA A 460 -4.67 24.86 19.24
N ALA A 461 -5.31 25.13 18.09
CA ALA A 461 -6.59 24.53 17.68
C ALA A 461 -6.52 23.89 16.30
N ASN A 462 -7.19 22.76 16.11
CA ASN A 462 -7.28 22.05 14.83
C ASN A 462 -8.44 22.60 13.98
N LEU A 463 -8.18 22.94 12.72
CA LEU A 463 -9.25 23.26 11.78
C LEU A 463 -9.95 21.97 11.34
N LYS A 464 -11.18 21.78 11.79
CA LYS A 464 -11.98 20.59 11.49
C LYS A 464 -12.21 20.44 9.99
N GLY A 465 -11.90 19.28 9.44
CA GLY A 465 -12.01 18.99 8.01
C GLY A 465 -10.94 19.64 7.13
N GLY A 466 -10.04 20.47 7.71
CA GLY A 466 -8.90 21.07 7.00
C GLY A 466 -9.28 21.95 5.82
N ILE A 467 -8.37 22.04 4.81
CA ILE A 467 -8.61 22.84 3.62
C ILE A 467 -9.74 22.28 2.74
N LEU A 468 -10.03 20.97 2.81
CA LEU A 468 -11.15 20.39 2.07
C LEU A 468 -12.49 20.96 2.54
N ALA A 469 -12.71 21.07 3.85
CA ALA A 469 -13.91 21.70 4.40
C ALA A 469 -13.94 23.21 4.09
N TRP A 470 -12.79 23.88 4.11
CA TRP A 470 -12.70 25.28 3.67
C TRP A 470 -13.12 25.46 2.21
N ILE A 471 -12.65 24.60 1.30
CA ILE A 471 -13.05 24.63 -0.11
C ILE A 471 -14.56 24.40 -0.24
N GLU A 472 -15.11 23.43 0.47
CA GLU A 472 -16.52 23.04 0.33
C GLU A 472 -17.48 24.09 0.86
N HIS A 473 -17.16 24.76 1.99
CA HIS A 473 -18.09 25.62 2.71
C HIS A 473 -17.77 27.11 2.60
N VAL A 474 -16.53 27.48 2.26
CA VAL A 474 -16.08 28.89 2.30
C VAL A 474 -15.62 29.38 0.94
N ASN A 475 -14.79 28.63 0.23
CA ASN A 475 -14.26 29.08 -1.06
C ASN A 475 -14.25 27.96 -2.12
N PRO A 476 -15.40 27.65 -2.73
CA PRO A 476 -15.52 26.60 -3.76
C PRO A 476 -14.73 26.87 -5.06
N SER A 477 -14.14 28.07 -5.22
CA SER A 477 -13.32 28.39 -6.39
C SER A 477 -11.90 27.81 -6.31
N LEU A 478 -11.45 27.39 -5.12
CA LEU A 478 -10.17 26.72 -4.95
C LEU A 478 -10.22 25.27 -5.48
N PRO A 479 -9.15 24.79 -6.11
CA PRO A 479 -9.11 23.41 -6.61
C PRO A 479 -9.15 22.41 -5.45
N LYS A 480 -10.06 21.44 -5.53
CA LYS A 480 -10.13 20.29 -4.63
C LYS A 480 -9.18 19.20 -5.14
N TYR A 481 -8.31 18.62 -4.28
CA TYR A 481 -7.27 17.66 -4.66
C TYR A 481 -7.14 16.49 -3.72
#